data_a3bb40b6d975afa0546d008a51753698
#
_entry.id   a3bb40b6d975afa0546d008a51753698
#
_cell.length_a   1.000
_cell.length_b   1.000
_cell.length_c   1.000
_cell.angle_alpha   90.00
_cell.angle_beta   90.00
_cell.angle_gamma   90.00
#
_symmetry.space_group_name_H-M   'P 1'
#
loop_
_entity.id
_entity.type
_entity.pdbx_description
1 polymer ?
#
loop_
_entity_poly.entity_id
_entity_poly.type
_entity_poly.pdbx_seq_one_letter_code
_entity_poly.pdbx_strand_id
1 'polypeptide(L)'
;ERNYQPNMLGWFWYQAGTTLEEMEWMLARAAGWNAGYALVGHPGAIAKNPYTEEVIGAIRIWEEAKQKKLFSETQKTLLKAGEYDFSLYKDRENKFHLQHYRKLKFDHKNLVLQPGQPHYSEWDFDVSSEDQPLNFRLSAFGEEGEITEILLELDGSRSISLPVSLKAGFSCTYRS
;
A
#
# COMPACT_ATOMS: atom_id res chain seq x y z
N GLU A 1 -3.12 -25.00 32.17
CA GLU A 1 -2.27 -23.78 32.14
C GLU A 1 -2.67 -22.96 30.92
N ARG A 2 -3.21 -21.76 31.12
CA ARG A 2 -3.46 -20.84 30.02
C ARG A 2 -2.13 -20.20 29.64
N ASN A 3 -1.71 -20.45 28.42
CA ASN A 3 -0.53 -19.80 27.85
C ASN A 3 -0.89 -18.30 27.65
N TYR A 4 -0.42 -17.45 28.55
CA TYR A 4 -0.68 -16.01 28.54
C TYR A 4 0.19 -15.23 27.56
N GLN A 5 1.10 -15.89 26.85
CA GLN A 5 1.88 -15.22 25.81
C GLN A 5 1.05 -15.13 24.54
N PRO A 6 0.73 -13.94 24.05
CA PRO A 6 0.08 -13.79 22.76
C PRO A 6 0.99 -14.38 21.67
N ASN A 7 0.39 -14.99 20.68
CA ASN A 7 1.14 -15.40 19.49
C ASN A 7 1.93 -14.19 18.95
N MET A 8 3.20 -14.39 18.64
CA MET A 8 4.04 -13.35 18.05
C MET A 8 4.25 -13.66 16.58
N LEU A 9 3.90 -12.70 15.72
CA LEU A 9 4.14 -12.79 14.27
C LEU A 9 5.64 -12.65 13.95
N GLY A 10 6.33 -11.77 14.68
CA GLY A 10 7.77 -11.55 14.52
C GLY A 10 8.20 -10.12 14.81
N TRP A 11 9.44 -9.82 14.40
CA TRP A 11 10.08 -8.53 14.51
C TRP A 11 10.20 -7.92 13.12
N PHE A 12 9.75 -6.69 12.96
CA PHE A 12 9.74 -5.96 11.69
C PHE A 12 10.56 -4.68 11.81
N TRP A 13 11.39 -4.46 10.81
CA TRP A 13 12.24 -3.27 10.77
C TRP A 13 11.51 -2.14 10.06
N TYR A 14 11.35 -1.02 10.77
CA TYR A 14 10.87 0.23 10.18
C TYR A 14 12.05 1.02 9.64
N GLN A 15 12.06 1.23 8.33
CA GLN A 15 13.10 1.96 7.62
C GLN A 15 12.56 3.27 7.01
N ALA A 16 13.46 4.15 6.55
CA ALA A 16 13.07 5.38 5.88
C ALA A 16 12.27 5.17 4.58
N GLY A 17 12.37 3.99 3.98
CA GLY A 17 11.62 3.59 2.79
C GLY A 17 10.43 2.67 3.07
N THR A 18 10.12 2.36 4.32
CA THR A 18 8.96 1.51 4.66
C THR A 18 7.67 2.18 4.21
N THR A 19 6.86 1.44 3.47
CA THR A 19 5.65 1.95 2.86
C THR A 19 4.42 1.57 3.65
N LEU A 20 3.31 2.26 3.40
CA LEU A 20 2.04 1.94 4.03
C LEU A 20 1.58 0.52 3.67
N GLU A 21 1.74 0.12 2.41
CA GLU A 21 1.32 -1.20 1.93
C GLU A 21 2.10 -2.34 2.60
N GLU A 22 3.42 -2.16 2.79
CA GLU A 22 4.25 -3.14 3.53
C GLU A 22 3.78 -3.25 4.98
N MET A 23 3.44 -2.13 5.58
CA MET A 23 2.93 -2.11 6.94
C MET A 23 1.55 -2.76 7.04
N GLU A 24 0.61 -2.39 6.17
CA GLU A 24 -0.73 -3.00 6.14
C GLU A 24 -0.68 -4.49 5.82
N TRP A 25 0.27 -4.93 4.99
CA TRP A 25 0.52 -6.36 4.78
C TRP A 25 0.85 -7.09 6.08
N MET A 26 1.74 -6.55 6.90
CA MET A 26 2.09 -7.11 8.20
C MET A 26 0.93 -7.05 9.19
N LEU A 27 0.22 -5.91 9.27
CA LEU A 27 -0.91 -5.70 10.17
C LEU A 27 -2.07 -6.66 9.86
N ALA A 28 -2.34 -6.92 8.58
CA ALA A 28 -3.33 -7.87 8.14
C ALA A 28 -3.02 -9.29 8.65
N ARG A 29 -1.76 -9.74 8.52
CA ARG A 29 -1.32 -11.06 9.05
C ARG A 29 -1.41 -11.11 10.57
N ALA A 30 -0.99 -10.05 11.25
CA ALA A 30 -1.14 -9.95 12.70
C ALA A 30 -2.61 -10.06 13.15
N ALA A 31 -3.52 -9.40 12.44
CA ALA A 31 -4.95 -9.50 12.71
C ALA A 31 -5.51 -10.90 12.38
N GLY A 32 -5.13 -11.48 11.25
CA GLY A 32 -5.55 -12.82 10.84
C GLY A 32 -5.14 -13.90 11.82
N TRP A 33 -3.91 -13.85 12.31
CA TRP A 33 -3.38 -14.79 13.29
C TRP A 33 -3.69 -14.44 14.74
N ASN A 34 -4.38 -13.33 14.97
CA ASN A 34 -4.59 -12.75 16.32
C ASN A 34 -3.26 -12.68 17.09
N ALA A 35 -2.23 -12.22 16.43
CA ALA A 35 -0.87 -12.20 16.93
C ALA A 35 -0.42 -10.78 17.26
N GLY A 36 0.54 -10.67 18.19
CA GLY A 36 1.34 -9.47 18.39
C GLY A 36 2.47 -9.40 17.38
N TYR A 37 3.11 -8.27 17.30
CA TYR A 37 4.34 -8.04 16.52
C TYR A 37 5.21 -7.01 17.23
N ALA A 38 6.48 -6.99 16.92
CA ALA A 38 7.39 -5.94 17.36
C ALA A 38 7.84 -5.12 16.15
N LEU A 39 7.74 -3.81 16.28
CA LEU A 39 8.23 -2.87 15.28
C LEU A 39 9.50 -2.22 15.84
N VAL A 40 10.61 -2.41 15.12
CA VAL A 40 11.91 -1.85 15.49
C VAL A 40 12.28 -0.77 14.50
N GLY A 41 12.47 0.44 14.96
CA GLY A 41 12.84 1.59 14.12
C GLY A 41 13.88 2.47 14.79
N HIS A 42 14.80 2.99 14.00
CA HIS A 42 15.72 4.02 14.45
C HIS A 42 15.04 5.40 14.34
N PRO A 43 15.19 6.33 15.32
CA PRO A 43 14.57 7.65 15.25
C PRO A 43 14.83 8.41 13.94
N GLY A 44 16.04 8.29 13.39
CA GLY A 44 16.39 8.90 12.10
C GLY A 44 15.65 8.30 10.91
N ALA A 45 15.28 7.03 10.95
CA ALA A 45 14.47 6.40 9.89
C ALA A 45 13.01 6.88 9.99
N ILE A 46 12.48 6.98 11.20
CA ILE A 46 11.13 7.49 11.47
C ILE A 46 11.00 8.95 10.98
N ALA A 47 11.98 9.80 11.31
CA ALA A 47 11.97 11.21 10.92
C ALA A 47 12.12 11.43 9.40
N LYS A 48 12.82 10.52 8.70
CA LYS A 48 13.07 10.63 7.26
C LYS A 48 11.97 10.01 6.40
N ASN A 49 11.15 9.15 6.95
CA ASN A 49 10.09 8.50 6.19
C ASN A 49 8.90 9.45 6.03
N PRO A 50 8.55 9.89 4.82
CA PRO A 50 7.44 10.80 4.59
C PRO A 50 6.06 10.21 4.92
N TYR A 51 5.95 8.89 5.01
CA TYR A 51 4.70 8.17 5.31
C TYR A 51 4.52 7.80 6.78
N THR A 52 5.38 8.28 7.67
CA THR A 52 5.35 7.89 9.09
C THR A 52 3.98 8.14 9.74
N GLU A 53 3.36 9.28 9.48
CA GLU A 53 2.05 9.60 10.06
C GLU A 53 0.94 8.67 9.54
N GLU A 54 0.95 8.36 8.23
CA GLU A 54 0.01 7.42 7.63
C GLU A 54 0.20 6.01 8.17
N VAL A 55 1.44 5.57 8.31
CA VAL A 55 1.78 4.26 8.90
C VAL A 55 1.29 4.16 10.34
N ILE A 56 1.54 5.18 11.15
CA ILE A 56 1.05 5.22 12.55
C ILE A 56 -0.48 5.24 12.58
N GLY A 57 -1.10 5.98 11.68
CA GLY A 57 -2.56 5.99 11.50
C GLY A 57 -3.11 4.60 11.21
N ALA A 58 -2.52 3.89 10.26
CA ALA A 58 -2.90 2.52 9.92
C ALA A 58 -2.73 1.57 11.10
N ILE A 59 -1.60 1.63 11.81
CA ILE A 59 -1.37 0.82 13.01
C ILE A 59 -2.50 1.02 14.02
N ARG A 60 -2.88 2.26 14.30
CA ARG A 60 -3.98 2.57 15.24
C ARG A 60 -5.30 1.96 14.79
N ILE A 61 -5.66 2.09 13.51
CA ILE A 61 -6.91 1.57 12.97
C ILE A 61 -6.95 0.04 13.03
N TRP A 62 -5.87 -0.63 12.62
CA TRP A 62 -5.77 -2.09 12.66
C TRP A 62 -5.79 -2.65 14.07
N GLU A 63 -5.05 -2.03 15.02
CA GLU A 63 -5.05 -2.46 16.41
C GLU A 63 -6.41 -2.23 17.08
N GLU A 64 -7.07 -1.12 16.81
CA GLU A 64 -8.42 -0.86 17.29
C GLU A 64 -9.42 -1.90 16.77
N ALA A 65 -9.37 -2.23 15.49
CA ALA A 65 -10.23 -3.25 14.90
C ALA A 65 -9.98 -4.64 15.51
N LYS A 66 -8.71 -4.98 15.74
CA LYS A 66 -8.30 -6.23 16.38
C LYS A 66 -8.81 -6.31 17.83
N GLN A 67 -8.63 -5.24 18.62
CA GLN A 67 -9.12 -5.17 20.00
C GLN A 67 -10.64 -5.27 20.09
N LYS A 68 -11.36 -4.66 19.17
CA LYS A 68 -12.82 -4.74 19.07
C LYS A 68 -13.31 -6.06 18.47
N LYS A 69 -12.41 -6.96 18.07
CA LYS A 69 -12.71 -8.27 17.45
C LYS A 69 -13.63 -8.14 16.23
N LEU A 70 -13.39 -7.14 15.40
CA LEU A 70 -14.25 -6.84 14.25
C LEU A 70 -14.12 -7.83 13.10
N PHE A 71 -13.04 -8.60 13.04
CA PHE A 71 -12.81 -9.56 11.97
C PHE A 71 -13.53 -10.89 12.23
N SER A 72 -14.40 -11.29 11.31
CA SER A 72 -15.01 -12.62 11.31
C SER A 72 -13.94 -13.72 11.04
N GLU A 73 -14.25 -14.97 11.34
CA GLU A 73 -13.32 -16.08 11.09
C GLU A 73 -13.02 -16.24 9.59
N THR A 74 -13.99 -15.97 8.72
CA THR A 74 -13.78 -15.94 7.27
C THR A 74 -12.79 -14.85 6.88
N GLN A 75 -12.97 -13.63 7.39
CA GLN A 75 -12.04 -12.53 7.14
C GLN A 75 -10.64 -12.85 7.69
N LYS A 76 -10.52 -13.42 8.89
CA LYS A 76 -9.23 -13.85 9.44
C LYS A 76 -8.54 -14.87 8.55
N THR A 77 -9.29 -15.79 7.96
CA THR A 77 -8.75 -16.77 7.02
C THR A 77 -8.17 -16.07 5.78
N LEU A 78 -8.88 -15.10 5.21
CA LEU A 78 -8.39 -14.29 4.10
C LEU A 78 -7.15 -13.46 4.49
N LEU A 79 -7.16 -12.83 5.66
CA LEU A 79 -6.05 -12.03 6.16
C LEU A 79 -4.76 -12.85 6.36
N LYS A 80 -4.87 -14.15 6.60
CA LYS A 80 -3.72 -15.08 6.67
C LYS A 80 -3.17 -15.46 5.29
N ALA A 81 -4.03 -15.46 4.27
CA ALA A 81 -3.65 -15.84 2.92
C ALA A 81 -2.67 -14.84 2.31
N GLY A 82 -1.67 -15.35 1.58
CA GLY A 82 -0.65 -14.53 0.93
C GLY A 82 -1.05 -13.94 -0.42
N GLU A 83 -2.23 -14.29 -0.92
CA GLU A 83 -2.67 -13.96 -2.29
C GLU A 83 -3.15 -12.51 -2.44
N TYR A 84 -3.59 -11.88 -1.34
CA TYR A 84 -4.15 -10.53 -1.33
C TYR A 84 -3.37 -9.62 -0.39
N ASP A 85 -3.33 -8.38 -0.78
CA ASP A 85 -3.00 -7.25 0.11
C ASP A 85 -4.31 -6.64 0.63
N PHE A 86 -4.24 -5.99 1.76
CA PHE A 86 -5.40 -5.46 2.47
C PHE A 86 -5.14 -4.02 2.89
N SER A 87 -6.20 -3.22 2.88
CA SER A 87 -6.22 -1.90 3.48
C SER A 87 -7.42 -1.79 4.42
N LEU A 88 -7.20 -1.21 5.58
CA LEU A 88 -8.23 -0.96 6.56
C LEU A 88 -8.31 0.52 6.86
N TYR A 89 -9.45 1.11 6.61
CA TYR A 89 -9.68 2.52 6.88
C TYR A 89 -11.03 2.75 7.57
N LYS A 90 -11.20 3.95 8.09
CA LYS A 90 -12.48 4.42 8.62
C LYS A 90 -13.03 5.51 7.71
N ASP A 91 -14.32 5.44 7.47
CA ASP A 91 -15.04 6.52 6.79
C ASP A 91 -15.32 7.71 7.74
N ARG A 92 -16.02 8.72 7.21
CA ARG A 92 -16.40 9.91 7.96
C ARG A 92 -17.32 9.64 9.15
N GLU A 93 -18.01 8.50 9.14
CA GLU A 93 -18.90 8.04 10.20
C GLU A 93 -18.18 7.13 11.22
N ASN A 94 -16.84 7.01 11.12
CA ASN A 94 -16.02 6.10 11.94
C ASN A 94 -16.32 4.61 11.74
N LYS A 95 -16.95 4.22 10.64
CA LYS A 95 -17.18 2.84 10.29
C LYS A 95 -15.95 2.24 9.62
N PHE A 96 -15.60 1.02 10.01
CA PHE A 96 -14.46 0.30 9.46
C PHE A 96 -14.78 -0.32 8.12
N HIS A 97 -13.88 -0.15 7.16
CA HIS A 97 -13.93 -0.73 5.84
C HIS A 97 -12.65 -1.52 5.58
N LEU A 98 -12.79 -2.82 5.39
CA LEU A 98 -11.71 -3.71 5.00
C LEU A 98 -11.80 -3.93 3.49
N GLN A 99 -10.78 -3.50 2.78
CA GLN A 99 -10.61 -3.74 1.36
C GLN A 99 -9.52 -4.77 1.13
N HIS A 100 -9.69 -5.62 0.13
CA HIS A 100 -8.64 -6.50 -0.36
C HIS A 100 -8.38 -6.17 -1.82
N TYR A 101 -7.14 -6.27 -2.23
CA TYR A 101 -6.73 -5.97 -3.60
C TYR A 101 -5.59 -6.88 -4.05
N ARG A 102 -5.47 -7.03 -5.35
CA ARG A 102 -4.36 -7.72 -5.99
C ARG A 102 -3.35 -6.69 -6.46
N LYS A 103 -2.11 -6.86 -6.08
CA LYS A 103 -1.03 -5.97 -6.52
C LYS A 103 -0.58 -6.34 -7.91
N LEU A 104 -0.63 -5.37 -8.81
CA LEU A 104 0.00 -5.43 -10.12
C LEU A 104 1.23 -4.54 -10.11
N LYS A 105 2.29 -4.96 -10.77
CA LYS A 105 3.52 -4.20 -10.87
C LYS A 105 3.85 -3.97 -12.34
N PHE A 106 4.09 -2.72 -12.68
CA PHE A 106 4.51 -2.28 -14.00
C PHE A 106 5.82 -1.51 -13.88
N ASP A 107 6.70 -1.70 -14.85
CA ASP A 107 7.99 -1.01 -14.89
C ASP A 107 8.09 -0.21 -16.19
N HIS A 108 8.37 1.08 -16.09
CA HIS A 108 8.78 1.93 -17.19
C HIS A 108 10.28 2.16 -17.12
N LYS A 109 10.97 1.86 -18.21
CA LYS A 109 12.42 2.11 -18.31
C LYS A 109 12.66 3.22 -19.32
N ASN A 110 13.16 4.33 -18.82
CA ASN A 110 13.63 5.43 -19.67
C ASN A 110 15.00 5.06 -20.24
N LEU A 111 15.03 4.42 -21.38
CA LEU A 111 16.27 4.18 -22.12
C LEU A 111 16.64 5.46 -22.87
N VAL A 112 17.93 5.64 -23.16
CA VAL A 112 18.38 6.72 -24.04
C VAL A 112 17.70 6.53 -25.38
N LEU A 113 16.69 7.35 -25.67
CA LEU A 113 15.83 7.19 -26.83
C LEU A 113 16.42 7.92 -28.04
N GLN A 114 16.30 7.30 -29.20
CA GLN A 114 16.56 8.00 -30.45
C GLN A 114 15.42 9.00 -30.73
N PRO A 115 15.71 10.10 -31.45
CA PRO A 115 14.66 11.05 -31.83
C PRO A 115 13.47 10.36 -32.50
N GLY A 116 12.25 10.62 -31.98
CA GLY A 116 11.01 10.02 -32.51
C GLY A 116 10.51 8.76 -31.78
N GLN A 117 11.25 8.24 -30.81
CA GLN A 117 10.78 7.15 -29.98
C GLN A 117 9.81 7.67 -28.88
N PRO A 118 8.76 6.89 -28.54
CA PRO A 118 7.83 7.29 -27.49
C PRO A 118 8.50 7.31 -26.11
N HIS A 119 8.19 8.34 -25.31
CA HIS A 119 8.66 8.50 -23.93
C HIS A 119 7.66 7.97 -22.89
N TYR A 120 6.80 7.06 -23.31
CA TYR A 120 5.76 6.49 -22.45
C TYR A 120 5.72 4.96 -22.56
N SER A 121 5.09 4.33 -21.59
CA SER A 121 4.69 2.93 -21.64
C SER A 121 3.20 2.82 -21.38
N GLU A 122 2.57 1.87 -22.03
CA GLU A 122 1.16 1.54 -21.87
C GLU A 122 1.06 0.14 -21.28
N TRP A 123 0.10 -0.05 -20.40
CA TRP A 123 -0.19 -1.33 -19.78
C TRP A 123 -1.70 -1.50 -19.67
N ASP A 124 -2.16 -2.66 -20.10
CA ASP A 124 -3.54 -3.08 -19.95
C ASP A 124 -3.66 -3.98 -18.73
N PHE A 125 -4.71 -3.79 -17.94
CA PHE A 125 -5.02 -4.66 -16.82
C PHE A 125 -6.52 -4.74 -16.56
N ASP A 126 -6.97 -5.91 -16.10
CA ASP A 126 -8.36 -6.13 -15.76
C ASP A 126 -8.62 -5.72 -14.30
N VAL A 127 -9.68 -4.96 -14.09
CA VAL A 127 -10.21 -4.65 -12.76
C VAL A 127 -11.20 -5.73 -12.39
N SER A 128 -10.80 -6.64 -11.50
CA SER A 128 -11.55 -7.86 -11.18
C SER A 128 -12.70 -7.68 -10.18
N SER A 129 -12.93 -6.48 -9.67
CA SER A 129 -13.97 -6.23 -8.68
C SER A 129 -14.71 -4.93 -8.96
N GLU A 130 -16.02 -5.00 -8.84
CA GLU A 130 -16.92 -3.86 -8.97
C GLU A 130 -16.66 -2.85 -7.85
N ASP A 131 -16.73 -1.56 -8.16
CA ASP A 131 -16.71 -0.43 -7.21
C ASP A 131 -15.51 -0.36 -6.25
N GLN A 132 -14.32 -0.72 -6.70
CA GLN A 132 -13.12 -0.49 -5.90
C GLN A 132 -12.40 0.79 -6.33
N PRO A 133 -11.96 1.61 -5.36
CA PRO A 133 -11.11 2.74 -5.67
C PRO A 133 -9.80 2.29 -6.31
N LEU A 134 -9.36 2.96 -7.35
CA LEU A 134 -8.07 2.71 -7.96
C LEU A 134 -6.98 3.30 -7.06
N ASN A 135 -6.16 2.42 -6.50
CA ASN A 135 -4.98 2.81 -5.75
C ASN A 135 -3.73 2.46 -6.56
N PHE A 136 -2.85 3.41 -6.76
CA PHE A 136 -1.58 3.12 -7.38
C PHE A 136 -0.44 3.90 -6.72
N ARG A 137 0.72 3.32 -6.78
CA ARG A 137 1.95 3.89 -6.28
C ARG A 137 2.94 4.01 -7.40
N LEU A 138 3.51 5.18 -7.50
CA LEU A 138 4.59 5.50 -8.40
C LEU A 138 5.89 5.59 -7.63
N SER A 139 6.92 5.01 -8.18
CA SER A 139 8.28 5.15 -7.66
C SER A 139 9.20 5.48 -8.82
N ALA A 140 9.92 6.57 -8.74
CA ALA A 140 10.93 6.95 -9.71
C ALA A 140 12.30 6.50 -9.19
N PHE A 141 12.95 5.64 -9.98
CA PHE A 141 14.30 5.17 -9.71
C PHE A 141 15.25 5.78 -10.75
N GLY A 142 16.43 6.17 -10.33
CA GLY A 142 17.44 6.74 -11.23
C GLY A 142 18.15 7.92 -10.59
N GLU A 143 19.03 8.54 -11.35
CA GLU A 143 19.81 9.70 -10.90
C GLU A 143 19.15 11.02 -11.31
N GLU A 144 18.44 11.02 -12.46
CA GLU A 144 17.76 12.19 -13.00
C GLU A 144 16.43 11.80 -13.65
N GLY A 145 15.49 12.72 -13.65
CA GLY A 145 14.18 12.58 -14.30
C GLY A 145 13.03 13.02 -13.42
N GLU A 146 11.95 13.39 -14.07
CA GLU A 146 10.69 13.79 -13.43
C GLU A 146 9.52 13.18 -14.19
N ILE A 147 8.55 12.62 -13.46
CA ILE A 147 7.24 12.23 -14.00
C ILE A 147 6.30 13.39 -13.73
N THR A 148 5.74 13.93 -14.79
CA THR A 148 4.86 15.13 -14.69
C THR A 148 3.40 14.81 -14.86
N GLU A 149 3.07 13.69 -15.50
CA GLU A 149 1.69 13.32 -15.79
C GLU A 149 1.51 11.81 -15.87
N ILE A 150 0.36 11.35 -15.43
CA ILE A 150 -0.14 9.99 -15.66
C ILE A 150 -1.48 10.11 -16.34
N LEU A 151 -1.63 9.40 -17.45
CA LEU A 151 -2.89 9.27 -18.15
C LEU A 151 -3.48 7.89 -17.83
N LEU A 152 -4.69 7.88 -17.27
CA LEU A 152 -5.48 6.68 -17.06
C LEU A 152 -6.58 6.65 -18.11
N GLU A 153 -6.60 5.63 -18.94
CA GLU A 153 -7.65 5.37 -19.91
C GLU A 153 -8.55 4.23 -19.41
N LEU A 154 -9.84 4.49 -19.37
CA LEU A 154 -10.85 3.51 -18.97
C LEU A 154 -11.66 3.13 -20.20
N ASP A 155 -11.56 1.88 -20.63
CA ASP A 155 -12.32 1.29 -21.75
C ASP A 155 -12.28 2.11 -23.06
N GLY A 156 -11.17 2.81 -23.32
CA GLY A 156 -10.99 3.65 -24.51
C GLY A 156 -11.94 4.84 -24.65
N SER A 157 -12.77 5.14 -23.63
CA SER A 157 -13.80 6.17 -23.70
C SER A 157 -13.63 7.31 -22.70
N ARG A 158 -12.86 7.12 -21.67
CA ARG A 158 -12.58 8.13 -20.64
C ARG A 158 -11.11 8.15 -20.31
N SER A 159 -10.52 9.33 -20.37
CA SER A 159 -9.17 9.58 -19.89
C SER A 159 -9.19 10.48 -18.67
N ILE A 160 -8.42 10.15 -17.66
CA ILE A 160 -8.18 10.96 -16.47
C ILE A 160 -6.71 11.31 -16.46
N SER A 161 -6.40 12.59 -16.61
CA SER A 161 -5.05 13.09 -16.43
C SER A 161 -4.81 13.42 -14.96
N LEU A 162 -3.76 12.84 -14.39
CA LEU A 162 -3.31 13.11 -13.03
C LEU A 162 -1.98 13.85 -13.11
N PRO A 163 -1.96 15.15 -12.77
CA PRO A 163 -0.71 15.88 -12.68
C PRO A 163 0.11 15.32 -11.52
N VAL A 164 1.35 15.00 -11.81
CA VAL A 164 2.30 14.42 -10.86
C VAL A 164 3.57 15.23 -10.90
N SER A 165 4.19 15.47 -9.76
CA SER A 165 5.56 15.96 -9.70
C SER A 165 6.38 14.95 -8.89
N LEU A 166 6.97 14.00 -9.59
CA LEU A 166 7.74 12.92 -8.98
C LEU A 166 9.17 12.94 -9.53
N LYS A 167 10.11 13.32 -8.68
CA LYS A 167 11.54 13.33 -8.99
C LYS A 167 12.19 11.97 -8.71
N ALA A 168 13.30 11.72 -9.36
CA ALA A 168 14.12 10.54 -9.14
C ALA A 168 14.42 10.31 -7.65
N GLY A 169 14.32 9.07 -7.19
CA GLY A 169 14.50 8.69 -5.79
C GLY A 169 13.29 8.88 -4.89
N PHE A 170 12.16 9.40 -5.41
CA PHE A 170 10.92 9.59 -4.65
C PHE A 170 9.82 8.63 -5.07
N SER A 171 8.85 8.47 -4.21
CA SER A 171 7.61 7.76 -4.51
C SER A 171 6.40 8.54 -4.01
N CYS A 172 5.27 8.35 -4.68
CA CYS A 172 3.99 8.91 -4.26
C CYS A 172 2.89 7.86 -4.40
N THR A 173 1.87 7.96 -3.56
CA THR A 173 0.71 7.08 -3.58
C THR A 173 -0.52 7.89 -3.89
N TYR A 174 -1.32 7.43 -4.84
CA TYR A 174 -2.62 7.99 -5.18
C TYR A 174 -3.72 7.03 -4.74
N ARG A 175 -4.71 7.58 -4.08
CA ARG A 175 -5.94 6.88 -3.69
C ARG A 175 -7.12 7.67 -4.22
N SER A 176 -7.91 7.06 -5.07
CA SER A 176 -9.14 7.68 -5.61
C SER A 176 -10.31 7.49 -4.66
#